data_5d8785bbd24d3d858cc5a7dc1a19a554
#
_entry.id   5d8785bbd24d3d858cc5a7dc1a19a554
#
_cell.length_a   1.000
_cell.length_b   1.000
_cell.length_c   1.000
_cell.angle_alpha   90.00
_cell.angle_beta   90.00
_cell.angle_gamma   90.00
#
_symmetry.space_group_name_H-M   'P 1'
#
loop_
_entity.id
_entity.type
_entity.pdbx_description
1 polymer ?
#
loop_
_entity_poly.entity_id
_entity_poly.type
_entity_poly.pdbx_seq_one_letter_code
_entity_poly.pdbx_strand_id
1 'polypeptide(L)'
;MSTARPGRACHTGARDFGTVPDVWSLPRRTEPLTGSAAVALVAMTLTGCGSGDSTVAKTPQAATTTETPSITAPAQPSGAAAPGSSAAPADPCAVNLASPTIAKVVSELPRDPRSQQGWNPEPLAGNYNQCAQLSAVIIKANTNAANPTTRAVLFHLGQFIPQGVPDTYGFNGVDAAQTTGDTVALTYPSGINGLTTDVRFHWNGSGVELIGNAPGR
;
A
#
# COMPACT_ATOMS: atom_id res chain seq x y z
N MET A 1 5.34 -32.20 67.05
CA MET A 1 4.96 -33.23 66.02
C MET A 1 5.28 -32.62 64.67
N SER A 2 6.49 -32.96 64.15
CA SER A 2 7.02 -32.49 62.88
C SER A 2 6.75 -33.61 61.84
N THR A 3 6.06 -33.31 60.76
CA THR A 3 5.93 -34.20 59.59
C THR A 3 6.76 -33.68 58.44
N ALA A 4 7.81 -34.40 58.13
CA ALA A 4 8.69 -34.19 56.97
C ALA A 4 7.98 -34.60 55.66
N ARG A 5 8.11 -33.78 54.60
CA ARG A 5 7.73 -34.12 53.23
C ARG A 5 8.94 -34.69 52.49
N PRO A 6 8.75 -35.79 51.70
CA PRO A 6 9.83 -36.30 50.88
C PRO A 6 10.03 -35.51 49.60
N GLY A 7 11.31 -35.36 49.22
CA GLY A 7 11.76 -34.66 48.02
C GLY A 7 11.42 -35.43 46.74
N ARG A 8 11.08 -34.67 45.69
CA ARG A 8 10.98 -35.18 44.31
C ARG A 8 12.33 -35.05 43.62
N ALA A 9 12.82 -36.17 43.15
CA ALA A 9 14.03 -36.29 42.35
C ALA A 9 13.83 -35.61 40.96
N CYS A 10 14.78 -34.76 40.57
CA CYS A 10 14.89 -34.23 39.20
C CYS A 10 15.42 -35.33 38.29
N HIS A 11 14.61 -35.77 37.34
CA HIS A 11 15.06 -36.55 36.21
C HIS A 11 15.66 -35.59 35.15
N THR A 12 16.97 -35.65 35.04
CA THR A 12 17.75 -35.04 33.94
C THR A 12 17.61 -35.92 32.72
N GLY A 13 16.67 -35.60 31.84
CA GLY A 13 16.56 -36.23 30.52
C GLY A 13 17.55 -35.60 29.56
N ALA A 14 18.67 -36.28 29.29
CA ALA A 14 19.53 -35.97 28.17
C ALA A 14 18.76 -36.19 26.86
N ARG A 15 18.59 -35.13 26.09
CA ARG A 15 18.06 -35.24 24.73
C ARG A 15 19.25 -35.47 23.79
N ASP A 16 19.28 -36.64 23.22
CA ASP A 16 20.15 -36.98 22.08
C ASP A 16 19.89 -36.01 20.93
N PHE A 17 20.87 -35.24 20.56
CA PHE A 17 20.90 -34.48 19.31
C PHE A 17 21.14 -35.47 18.16
N GLY A 18 20.07 -35.89 17.52
CA GLY A 18 20.14 -36.66 16.30
C GLY A 18 20.85 -35.84 15.21
N THR A 19 21.89 -36.43 14.69
CA THR A 19 22.67 -36.00 13.55
C THR A 19 21.76 -35.80 12.33
N VAL A 20 21.66 -34.59 11.85
CA VAL A 20 20.95 -34.23 10.60
C VAL A 20 21.86 -34.63 9.43
N PRO A 21 21.42 -35.48 8.49
CA PRO A 21 22.18 -35.74 7.30
C PRO A 21 22.21 -34.55 6.37
N ASP A 22 23.40 -34.07 6.02
CA ASP A 22 23.65 -33.13 4.94
C ASP A 22 23.20 -33.73 3.59
N VAL A 23 22.02 -33.34 3.09
CA VAL A 23 21.53 -33.70 1.77
C VAL A 23 21.25 -32.44 0.96
N TRP A 24 22.26 -31.68 0.69
CA TRP A 24 22.21 -30.64 -0.33
C TRP A 24 23.52 -30.58 -1.13
N SER A 25 23.84 -31.71 -1.78
CA SER A 25 24.81 -31.72 -2.89
C SER A 25 24.04 -31.50 -4.19
N LEU A 26 23.83 -30.24 -4.56
CA LEU A 26 23.38 -29.88 -5.90
C LEU A 26 24.55 -30.03 -6.86
N PRO A 27 24.42 -30.80 -7.96
CA PRO A 27 25.41 -30.84 -9.00
C PRO A 27 25.50 -29.49 -9.72
N ARG A 28 26.67 -28.86 -9.68
CA ARG A 28 27.01 -27.73 -10.55
C ARG A 28 26.99 -28.22 -11.99
N ARG A 29 25.94 -27.88 -12.71
CA ARG A 29 25.94 -27.96 -14.17
C ARG A 29 26.83 -26.83 -14.69
N THR A 30 28.01 -27.20 -15.12
CA THR A 30 28.85 -26.38 -16.00
C THR A 30 28.27 -26.48 -17.41
N GLU A 31 27.57 -25.48 -17.86
CA GLU A 31 27.25 -25.34 -19.28
C GLU A 31 28.37 -24.59 -19.99
N PRO A 32 28.91 -25.13 -21.12
CA PRO A 32 29.92 -24.44 -21.89
C PRO A 32 29.33 -23.29 -22.70
N LEU A 33 29.93 -22.13 -22.55
CA LEU A 33 29.75 -20.97 -23.40
C LEU A 33 30.33 -21.28 -24.79
N THR A 34 29.45 -21.50 -25.74
CA THR A 34 29.81 -21.43 -27.16
C THR A 34 28.73 -20.72 -27.92
N GLY A 35 29.12 -19.68 -28.60
CA GLY A 35 28.43 -19.32 -29.81
C GLY A 35 28.00 -17.87 -29.99
N SER A 36 28.92 -17.14 -30.57
CA SER A 36 28.75 -16.29 -31.76
C SER A 36 28.01 -14.96 -31.67
N ALA A 37 28.82 -13.96 -31.84
CA ALA A 37 28.55 -12.61 -32.26
C ALA A 37 27.66 -12.53 -33.50
N ALA A 38 26.68 -11.67 -33.46
CA ALA A 38 26.11 -11.03 -34.63
C ALA A 38 25.85 -9.56 -34.30
N VAL A 39 26.79 -8.73 -34.71
CA VAL A 39 26.68 -7.28 -34.75
C VAL A 39 25.80 -6.93 -35.93
N ALA A 40 24.63 -6.39 -35.72
CA ALA A 40 23.84 -5.72 -36.73
C ALA A 40 23.68 -4.25 -36.35
N LEU A 41 24.57 -3.43 -36.87
CA LEU A 41 24.46 -1.99 -36.93
C LEU A 41 23.38 -1.61 -37.96
N VAL A 42 22.25 -1.12 -37.48
CA VAL A 42 21.30 -0.39 -38.31
C VAL A 42 21.28 1.04 -37.83
N ALA A 43 22.03 1.88 -38.55
CA ALA A 43 21.92 3.32 -38.47
C ALA A 43 20.70 3.77 -39.26
N MET A 44 19.67 4.28 -38.60
CA MET A 44 18.61 5.06 -39.24
C MET A 44 18.69 6.49 -38.75
N THR A 45 19.27 7.30 -39.63
CA THR A 45 19.16 8.75 -39.58
C THR A 45 17.77 9.17 -40.08
N LEU A 46 16.98 9.77 -39.25
CA LEU A 46 15.80 10.51 -39.63
C LEU A 46 15.94 11.95 -39.15
N THR A 47 16.43 12.77 -40.06
CA THR A 47 16.29 14.21 -40.04
C THR A 47 14.82 14.56 -40.28
N GLY A 48 14.18 15.16 -39.32
CA GLY A 48 12.84 15.73 -39.43
C GLY A 48 12.81 17.10 -38.74
N CYS A 49 13.23 18.16 -39.43
CA CYS A 49 12.90 19.52 -39.12
C CYS A 49 11.41 19.74 -39.36
N GLY A 50 10.66 20.00 -38.33
CA GLY A 50 9.29 20.48 -38.39
C GLY A 50 9.20 21.78 -37.60
N SER A 51 9.49 22.91 -38.24
CA SER A 51 9.17 24.25 -37.76
C SER A 51 7.66 24.43 -37.81
N GLY A 52 7.02 24.50 -36.69
CA GLY A 52 5.62 24.90 -36.52
C GLY A 52 5.55 26.18 -35.69
N ASP A 53 5.60 27.29 -36.36
CA ASP A 53 5.13 28.58 -35.84
C ASP A 53 3.68 28.42 -35.37
N SER A 54 3.40 28.79 -34.17
CA SER A 54 2.04 29.13 -33.75
C SER A 54 2.10 30.26 -32.76
N THR A 55 2.02 31.38 -33.37
CA THR A 55 1.67 32.67 -32.82
C THR A 55 0.29 32.68 -32.14
N VAL A 56 0.19 33.70 -31.29
CA VAL A 56 -0.99 34.41 -30.77
C VAL A 56 -1.38 34.03 -29.36
N ALA A 57 -0.67 34.63 -28.46
CA ALA A 57 -1.23 35.04 -27.15
C ALA A 57 -2.25 36.16 -27.39
N LYS A 58 -3.53 35.86 -27.15
CA LYS A 58 -4.57 36.90 -27.09
C LYS A 58 -4.80 37.24 -25.61
N THR A 59 -4.22 38.32 -25.17
CA THR A 59 -4.47 38.97 -23.88
C THR A 59 -5.90 39.53 -23.90
N PRO A 60 -6.75 39.21 -22.95
CA PRO A 60 -7.95 40.00 -22.71
C PRO A 60 -7.59 41.19 -21.84
N GLN A 61 -7.90 42.34 -22.37
CA GLN A 61 -7.78 43.65 -21.82
C GLN A 61 -8.65 43.82 -20.58
N ALA A 62 -8.08 44.38 -19.52
CA ALA A 62 -8.79 44.77 -18.31
C ALA A 62 -9.83 45.87 -18.60
N ALA A 63 -11.05 45.59 -18.24
CA ALA A 63 -12.11 46.62 -18.12
C ALA A 63 -12.11 47.12 -16.67
N THR A 64 -11.68 48.37 -16.53
CA THR A 64 -11.80 49.16 -15.33
C THR A 64 -13.30 49.53 -15.15
N THR A 65 -13.88 49.15 -14.05
CA THR A 65 -15.07 49.83 -13.58
C THR A 65 -14.98 50.03 -12.08
N THR A 66 -14.75 51.24 -11.75
CA THR A 66 -14.89 51.88 -10.45
C THR A 66 -16.33 51.92 -10.05
N GLU A 67 -16.68 51.38 -8.91
CA GLU A 67 -17.75 51.89 -8.06
C GLU A 67 -17.66 51.28 -6.68
N THR A 68 -17.38 52.13 -5.71
CA THR A 68 -17.52 51.92 -4.28
C THR A 68 -18.95 52.31 -3.90
N PRO A 69 -19.67 51.45 -3.18
CA PRO A 69 -20.51 51.94 -2.12
C PRO A 69 -20.12 51.33 -0.77
N SER A 70 -19.76 52.23 0.14
CA SER A 70 -19.75 51.96 1.58
C SER A 70 -21.12 51.47 2.01
N ILE A 71 -21.17 50.23 2.54
CA ILE A 71 -22.32 49.76 3.30
C ILE A 71 -21.85 49.45 4.71
N THR A 72 -22.35 50.21 5.64
CA THR A 72 -22.31 50.09 7.08
C THR A 72 -22.62 48.65 7.50
N ALA A 73 -21.66 48.01 8.23
CA ALA A 73 -21.84 46.69 8.83
C ALA A 73 -22.93 46.74 9.93
N PRO A 74 -23.96 45.91 9.89
CA PRO A 74 -24.79 45.67 11.06
C PRO A 74 -24.05 44.77 12.03
N ALA A 75 -24.09 45.12 13.31
CA ALA A 75 -23.57 44.34 14.42
C ALA A 75 -24.12 42.90 14.37
N GLN A 76 -23.22 41.93 14.29
CA GLN A 76 -23.51 40.51 14.33
C GLN A 76 -23.89 40.15 15.78
N PRO A 77 -25.07 39.62 16.08
CA PRO A 77 -25.37 39.07 17.40
C PRO A 77 -24.52 37.84 17.60
N SER A 78 -23.86 37.79 18.76
CA SER A 78 -23.12 36.60 19.26
C SER A 78 -24.10 35.43 19.24
N GLY A 79 -23.97 34.60 18.21
CA GLY A 79 -24.72 33.37 18.07
C GLY A 79 -24.31 32.39 19.16
N ALA A 80 -25.28 31.98 19.96
CA ALA A 80 -25.16 30.90 20.90
C ALA A 80 -24.54 29.68 20.21
N ALA A 81 -23.58 29.04 20.90
CA ALA A 81 -22.98 27.76 20.50
C ALA A 81 -24.14 26.78 20.22
N ALA A 82 -24.25 26.31 18.99
CA ALA A 82 -25.14 25.23 18.66
C ALA A 82 -24.78 24.00 19.51
N PRO A 83 -25.78 23.32 20.13
CA PRO A 83 -25.55 22.09 20.85
C PRO A 83 -24.95 21.10 19.86
N GLY A 84 -23.79 20.49 20.25
CA GLY A 84 -23.04 19.57 19.43
C GLY A 84 -23.96 18.51 18.82
N SER A 85 -24.01 18.44 17.49
CA SER A 85 -24.60 17.31 16.79
C SER A 85 -23.90 16.06 17.29
N SER A 86 -24.62 15.27 18.06
CA SER A 86 -24.22 13.91 18.42
C SER A 86 -24.10 13.16 17.07
N ALA A 87 -22.88 13.00 16.58
CA ALA A 87 -22.65 12.26 15.35
C ALA A 87 -23.24 10.86 15.55
N ALA A 88 -24.09 10.43 14.61
CA ALA A 88 -24.59 9.07 14.59
C ALA A 88 -23.40 8.10 14.63
N PRO A 89 -23.54 6.92 15.29
CA PRO A 89 -22.47 5.93 15.29
C PRO A 89 -22.02 5.64 13.86
N ALA A 90 -20.70 5.72 13.61
CA ALA A 90 -20.16 5.44 12.29
C ALA A 90 -20.46 3.98 11.91
N ASP A 91 -20.95 3.75 10.68
CA ASP A 91 -21.19 2.41 10.16
C ASP A 91 -19.85 1.65 10.07
N PRO A 92 -19.68 0.54 10.80
CA PRO A 92 -18.44 -0.22 10.81
C PRO A 92 -18.14 -0.88 9.45
N CYS A 93 -19.16 -1.05 8.59
CA CYS A 93 -19.03 -1.60 7.25
C CYS A 93 -18.72 -0.55 6.20
N ALA A 94 -18.82 0.74 6.54
CA ALA A 94 -18.37 1.80 5.65
C ALA A 94 -16.82 1.82 5.55
N VAL A 95 -16.32 2.19 4.37
CA VAL A 95 -14.86 2.39 4.18
C VAL A 95 -14.40 3.55 5.05
N ASN A 96 -13.43 3.29 5.93
CA ASN A 96 -12.90 4.28 6.86
C ASN A 96 -11.38 4.28 6.88
N LEU A 97 -10.76 5.07 6.01
CA LEU A 97 -9.31 5.22 5.96
C LEU A 97 -8.72 6.05 7.11
N ALA A 98 -9.57 6.77 7.85
CA ALA A 98 -9.17 7.52 9.04
C ALA A 98 -9.27 6.71 10.34
N SER A 99 -9.48 5.39 10.25
CA SER A 99 -9.59 4.51 11.41
C SER A 99 -8.34 4.55 12.28
N PRO A 100 -8.46 4.72 13.61
CA PRO A 100 -7.32 4.66 14.52
C PRO A 100 -6.60 3.32 14.51
N THR A 101 -7.29 2.25 14.13
CA THR A 101 -6.69 0.92 13.94
C THR A 101 -5.61 0.95 12.87
N ILE A 102 -5.83 1.65 11.76
CA ILE A 102 -4.84 1.80 10.69
C ILE A 102 -3.60 2.51 11.22
N ALA A 103 -3.77 3.68 11.88
CA ALA A 103 -2.65 4.46 12.42
C ALA A 103 -1.82 3.65 13.42
N LYS A 104 -2.48 2.89 14.30
CA LYS A 104 -1.81 1.99 15.25
C LYS A 104 -0.99 0.93 14.51
N VAL A 105 -1.60 0.19 13.60
CA VAL A 105 -0.91 -0.87 12.84
C VAL A 105 0.29 -0.30 12.07
N VAL A 106 0.11 0.83 11.38
CA VAL A 106 1.19 1.46 10.60
C VAL A 106 2.37 1.85 11.48
N SER A 107 2.12 2.32 12.72
CA SER A 107 3.18 2.67 13.67
C SER A 107 3.97 1.45 14.20
N GLU A 108 3.38 0.26 14.17
CA GLU A 108 3.97 -1.00 14.63
C GLU A 108 4.68 -1.77 13.51
N LEU A 109 4.52 -1.36 12.24
CA LEU A 109 5.16 -2.02 11.12
C LEU A 109 6.69 -1.86 11.15
N PRO A 110 7.44 -2.88 10.72
CA PRO A 110 8.87 -2.76 10.46
C PRO A 110 9.14 -1.60 9.50
N ARG A 111 10.28 -0.93 9.68
CA ARG A 111 10.69 0.16 8.80
C ARG A 111 10.80 -0.28 7.34
N ASP A 112 10.60 0.66 6.43
CA ASP A 112 10.81 0.39 5.00
C ASP A 112 12.24 -0.11 4.74
N PRO A 113 12.41 -1.28 4.09
CA PRO A 113 13.73 -1.87 3.88
C PRO A 113 14.66 -1.04 2.97
N ARG A 114 14.10 -0.19 2.11
CA ARG A 114 14.87 0.65 1.18
C ARG A 114 15.35 1.93 1.82
N SER A 115 14.47 2.67 2.47
CA SER A 115 14.78 3.97 3.04
C SER A 115 15.15 3.93 4.53
N GLN A 116 14.87 2.81 5.22
CA GLN A 116 15.00 2.64 6.68
C GLN A 116 14.14 3.65 7.48
N GLN A 117 13.18 4.29 6.82
CA GLN A 117 12.23 5.20 7.44
C GLN A 117 10.98 4.46 7.89
N GLY A 118 10.23 5.06 8.82
CA GLY A 118 8.89 4.60 9.17
C GLY A 118 7.90 4.83 8.03
N TRP A 119 6.67 4.39 8.23
CA TRP A 119 5.58 4.57 7.29
C TRP A 119 4.77 5.83 7.63
N ASN A 120 4.23 6.48 6.62
CA ASN A 120 3.28 7.57 6.82
C ASN A 120 1.96 6.97 7.32
N PRO A 121 1.41 7.44 8.45
CA PRO A 121 0.15 6.93 8.99
C PRO A 121 -1.07 7.30 8.13
N GLU A 122 -0.93 8.28 7.25
CA GLU A 122 -1.99 8.68 6.31
C GLU A 122 -1.98 7.77 5.08
N PRO A 123 -3.06 6.99 4.83
CA PRO A 123 -3.16 6.13 3.68
C PRO A 123 -3.21 6.89 2.36
N LEU A 124 -2.61 6.32 1.31
CA LEU A 124 -2.76 6.80 -0.06
C LEU A 124 -4.09 6.37 -0.68
N ALA A 125 -4.48 5.14 -0.41
CA ALA A 125 -5.70 4.51 -0.92
C ALA A 125 -6.06 3.32 -0.05
N GLY A 126 -7.27 2.77 -0.23
CA GLY A 126 -7.69 1.57 0.47
C GLY A 126 -9.20 1.38 0.44
N ASN A 127 -9.63 0.22 0.94
CA ASN A 127 -11.03 -0.15 1.14
C ASN A 127 -11.29 -0.66 2.56
N TYR A 128 -10.47 -0.24 3.54
CA TYR A 128 -10.61 -0.72 4.92
C TYR A 128 -12.00 -0.52 5.48
N ASN A 129 -12.59 -1.60 5.95
CA ASN A 129 -13.80 -1.64 6.74
C ASN A 129 -13.79 -2.86 7.68
N GLN A 130 -14.68 -2.89 8.67
CA GLN A 130 -14.67 -3.93 9.70
C GLN A 130 -15.53 -5.16 9.35
N CYS A 131 -16.23 -5.14 8.22
CA CYS A 131 -17.15 -6.20 7.81
C CYS A 131 -16.60 -7.06 6.67
N ALA A 132 -15.66 -6.53 5.87
CA ALA A 132 -15.07 -7.27 4.78
C ALA A 132 -14.15 -8.39 5.30
N GLN A 133 -14.23 -9.55 4.68
CA GLN A 133 -13.33 -10.67 4.97
C GLN A 133 -11.88 -10.34 4.58
N LEU A 134 -11.72 -9.52 3.53
CA LEU A 134 -10.42 -8.96 3.16
C LEU A 134 -10.57 -7.50 2.79
N SER A 135 -9.75 -6.66 3.39
CA SER A 135 -9.60 -5.25 3.03
C SER A 135 -8.13 -4.84 3.05
N ALA A 136 -7.80 -3.76 2.36
CA ALA A 136 -6.44 -3.28 2.23
C ALA A 136 -6.34 -1.78 2.44
N VAL A 137 -5.15 -1.37 2.90
CA VAL A 137 -4.75 0.04 2.99
C VAL A 137 -3.36 0.18 2.37
N ILE A 138 -3.19 1.10 1.45
CA ILE A 138 -1.91 1.41 0.83
C ILE A 138 -1.27 2.58 1.54
N ILE A 139 -0.07 2.37 2.04
CA ILE A 139 0.75 3.36 2.73
C ILE A 139 2.04 3.62 1.97
N LYS A 140 2.69 4.74 2.26
CA LYS A 140 4.01 5.10 1.70
C LYS A 140 5.04 5.27 2.80
N ALA A 141 6.31 5.04 2.46
CA ALA A 141 7.42 5.36 3.34
C ALA A 141 7.45 6.87 3.62
N ASN A 142 7.72 7.24 4.88
CA ASN A 142 7.78 8.65 5.31
C ASN A 142 9.12 9.26 4.89
N THR A 143 9.25 9.57 3.60
CA THR A 143 10.45 10.16 3.00
C THR A 143 10.08 11.31 2.07
N ASN A 144 11.08 12.17 1.77
CA ASN A 144 10.96 13.24 0.77
C ASN A 144 11.34 12.76 -0.65
N ALA A 145 11.51 11.46 -0.88
CA ALA A 145 11.80 10.92 -2.20
C ALA A 145 10.64 11.17 -3.17
N ALA A 146 10.95 11.45 -4.43
CA ALA A 146 9.93 11.64 -5.47
C ALA A 146 9.07 10.36 -5.67
N ASN A 147 9.68 9.20 -5.51
CA ASN A 147 9.02 7.89 -5.61
C ASN A 147 9.27 7.10 -4.33
N PRO A 148 8.51 7.35 -3.25
CA PRO A 148 8.64 6.59 -2.01
C PRO A 148 8.19 5.14 -2.20
N THR A 149 8.77 4.24 -1.45
CA THR A 149 8.27 2.86 -1.37
C THR A 149 6.82 2.87 -0.88
N THR A 150 5.96 2.10 -1.54
CA THR A 150 4.59 1.87 -1.10
C THR A 150 4.41 0.43 -0.65
N ARG A 151 3.45 0.20 0.23
CA ARG A 151 3.09 -1.12 0.74
C ARG A 151 1.60 -1.18 0.99
N ALA A 152 0.97 -2.30 0.62
CA ALA A 152 -0.39 -2.61 1.07
C ALA A 152 -0.35 -3.37 2.40
N VAL A 153 -1.20 -2.97 3.31
CA VAL A 153 -1.44 -3.59 4.62
C VAL A 153 -2.82 -4.23 4.56
N LEU A 154 -2.90 -5.53 4.82
CA LEU A 154 -4.13 -6.29 4.68
C LEU A 154 -4.80 -6.53 6.03
N PHE A 155 -6.13 -6.56 6.02
CA PHE A 155 -6.97 -6.74 7.19
C PHE A 155 -8.06 -7.78 6.92
N HIS A 156 -8.34 -8.61 7.90
CA HIS A 156 -9.47 -9.53 7.94
C HIS A 156 -10.47 -9.06 9.00
N LEU A 157 -11.70 -8.74 8.61
CA LEU A 157 -12.74 -8.24 9.51
C LEU A 157 -12.23 -7.10 10.42
N GLY A 158 -11.49 -6.15 9.81
CA GLY A 158 -10.88 -5.02 10.53
C GLY A 158 -9.63 -5.34 11.34
N GLN A 159 -9.20 -6.59 11.43
CA GLN A 159 -7.99 -7.01 12.14
C GLN A 159 -6.80 -7.11 11.19
N PHE A 160 -5.63 -6.61 11.61
CA PHE A 160 -4.40 -6.69 10.82
C PHE A 160 -3.93 -8.14 10.63
N ILE A 161 -3.50 -8.48 9.43
CA ILE A 161 -2.91 -9.78 9.08
C ILE A 161 -1.38 -9.62 9.06
N PRO A 162 -0.65 -10.04 10.12
CA PRO A 162 0.78 -9.80 10.24
C PRO A 162 1.65 -10.75 9.41
N GLN A 163 1.15 -11.93 9.08
CA GLN A 163 1.90 -13.02 8.45
C GLN A 163 1.05 -13.77 7.43
N GLY A 164 1.69 -14.58 6.59
CA GLY A 164 1.00 -15.39 5.60
C GLY A 164 0.39 -14.59 4.44
N VAL A 165 0.90 -13.38 4.21
CA VAL A 165 0.48 -12.52 3.12
C VAL A 165 1.59 -12.53 2.06
N PRO A 166 1.26 -12.72 0.76
CA PRO A 166 2.22 -12.54 -0.33
C PRO A 166 2.83 -11.14 -0.33
N ASP A 167 3.86 -10.92 -1.15
CA ASP A 167 4.50 -9.60 -1.26
C ASP A 167 3.48 -8.51 -1.62
N THR A 168 3.50 -7.43 -0.83
CA THR A 168 2.55 -6.31 -0.93
C THR A 168 3.20 -4.97 -1.22
N TYR A 169 4.45 -4.95 -1.66
CA TYR A 169 5.16 -3.72 -2.03
C TYR A 169 4.86 -3.25 -3.45
N GLY A 170 4.94 -1.94 -3.66
CA GLY A 170 4.83 -1.32 -4.98
C GLY A 170 3.42 -0.97 -5.44
N PHE A 171 2.38 -1.33 -4.69
CA PHE A 171 1.00 -0.97 -5.04
C PHE A 171 0.73 0.50 -4.79
N ASN A 172 -0.09 1.12 -5.64
CA ASN A 172 -0.46 2.53 -5.58
C ASN A 172 -1.97 2.80 -5.56
N GLY A 173 -2.80 1.78 -5.74
CA GLY A 173 -4.25 1.92 -5.76
C GLY A 173 -5.00 0.63 -5.47
N VAL A 174 -6.32 0.75 -5.37
CA VAL A 174 -7.27 -0.36 -5.25
C VAL A 174 -8.25 -0.24 -6.41
N ASP A 175 -8.42 -1.31 -7.18
CA ASP A 175 -9.49 -1.39 -8.18
C ASP A 175 -10.79 -1.81 -7.51
N ALA A 176 -11.67 -0.84 -7.30
CA ALA A 176 -12.95 -1.07 -6.67
C ALA A 176 -13.89 -1.97 -7.51
N ALA A 177 -13.72 -2.00 -8.83
CA ALA A 177 -14.56 -2.81 -9.71
C ALA A 177 -14.26 -4.31 -9.61
N GLN A 178 -13.03 -4.67 -9.22
CA GLN A 178 -12.58 -6.04 -9.05
C GLN A 178 -12.47 -6.45 -7.57
N THR A 179 -12.76 -5.54 -6.65
CA THR A 179 -12.72 -5.78 -5.21
C THR A 179 -14.09 -6.22 -4.70
N THR A 180 -14.11 -7.26 -3.88
CA THR A 180 -15.33 -7.83 -3.25
C THR A 180 -15.16 -7.86 -1.72
N GLY A 181 -16.10 -8.50 -1.01
CA GLY A 181 -16.00 -8.65 0.45
C GLY A 181 -14.87 -9.57 0.93
N ASP A 182 -14.37 -10.44 0.07
CA ASP A 182 -13.32 -11.43 0.37
C ASP A 182 -12.09 -11.31 -0.55
N THR A 183 -12.14 -10.43 -1.54
CA THR A 183 -11.08 -10.24 -2.54
C THR A 183 -10.74 -8.77 -2.66
N VAL A 184 -9.46 -8.44 -2.68
CA VAL A 184 -8.96 -7.09 -2.95
C VAL A 184 -8.11 -7.10 -4.19
N ALA A 185 -8.44 -6.24 -5.16
CA ALA A 185 -7.63 -6.01 -6.35
C ALA A 185 -6.75 -4.77 -6.12
N LEU A 186 -5.45 -4.98 -6.07
CA LEU A 186 -4.44 -3.93 -5.89
C LEU A 186 -3.80 -3.58 -7.23
N THR A 187 -3.61 -2.29 -7.48
CA THR A 187 -3.03 -1.78 -8.72
C THR A 187 -1.59 -1.31 -8.52
N TYR A 188 -0.75 -1.53 -9.52
CA TYR A 188 0.58 -0.95 -9.59
C TYR A 188 0.91 -0.48 -11.02
N PRO A 189 1.82 0.50 -11.19
CA PRO A 189 2.22 0.98 -12.50
C PRO A 189 2.90 -0.14 -13.31
N SER A 190 2.46 -0.38 -14.54
CA SER A 190 3.05 -1.40 -15.42
C SER A 190 4.40 -1.01 -16.02
N GLY A 191 4.88 0.21 -15.75
CA GLY A 191 6.06 0.80 -16.40
C GLY A 191 5.77 1.44 -17.77
N ILE A 192 4.56 1.30 -18.28
CA ILE A 192 4.08 1.97 -19.50
C ILE A 192 3.12 3.07 -19.06
N ASN A 193 3.35 4.29 -19.55
CA ASN A 193 2.54 5.45 -19.18
C ASN A 193 1.04 5.20 -19.42
N GLY A 194 0.24 5.41 -18.38
CA GLY A 194 -1.20 5.26 -18.39
C GLY A 194 -1.72 3.82 -18.29
N LEU A 195 -0.83 2.83 -18.13
CA LEU A 195 -1.23 1.45 -17.89
C LEU A 195 -0.93 1.03 -16.46
N THR A 196 -1.90 0.38 -15.83
CA THR A 196 -1.77 -0.29 -14.54
C THR A 196 -1.92 -1.79 -14.70
N THR A 197 -1.41 -2.53 -13.76
CA THR A 197 -1.62 -3.98 -13.64
C THR A 197 -2.30 -4.23 -12.31
N ASP A 198 -3.28 -5.13 -12.31
CA ASP A 198 -4.02 -5.52 -11.12
C ASP A 198 -3.54 -6.87 -10.62
N VAL A 199 -3.39 -6.95 -9.30
CA VAL A 199 -3.09 -8.20 -8.58
C VAL A 199 -4.20 -8.45 -7.59
N ARG A 200 -4.80 -9.63 -7.61
CA ARG A 200 -5.91 -9.97 -6.75
C ARG A 200 -5.48 -10.88 -5.61
N PHE A 201 -5.78 -10.43 -4.41
CA PHE A 201 -5.60 -11.15 -3.16
C PHE A 201 -6.96 -11.61 -2.66
N HIS A 202 -7.06 -12.84 -2.25
CA HIS A 202 -8.29 -13.48 -1.80
C HIS A 202 -8.13 -14.08 -0.41
N TRP A 203 -9.15 -13.95 0.42
CA TRP A 203 -9.24 -14.63 1.70
C TRP A 203 -9.89 -16.02 1.52
N ASN A 204 -9.12 -17.08 1.68
CA ASN A 204 -9.58 -18.45 1.44
C ASN A 204 -10.22 -19.14 2.67
N GLY A 205 -10.53 -18.36 3.72
CA GLY A 205 -11.06 -18.87 5.00
C GLY A 205 -10.00 -19.12 6.07
N SER A 206 -8.72 -19.19 5.73
CA SER A 206 -7.61 -19.41 6.66
C SER A 206 -6.42 -18.46 6.48
N GLY A 207 -6.32 -17.81 5.35
CA GLY A 207 -5.23 -16.91 5.00
C GLY A 207 -5.47 -16.18 3.70
N VAL A 208 -4.48 -15.38 3.30
CA VAL A 208 -4.50 -14.62 2.06
C VAL A 208 -3.74 -15.36 0.97
N GLU A 209 -4.35 -15.53 -0.18
CA GLU A 209 -3.74 -16.11 -1.36
C GLU A 209 -3.80 -15.17 -2.57
N LEU A 210 -2.87 -15.35 -3.48
CA LEU A 210 -2.82 -14.62 -4.74
C LEU A 210 -3.61 -15.42 -5.79
N ILE A 211 -4.70 -14.86 -6.32
CA ILE A 211 -5.58 -15.56 -7.28
C ILE A 211 -5.43 -15.12 -8.73
N GLY A 212 -4.57 -14.16 -9.02
CA GLY A 212 -4.26 -13.78 -10.39
C GLY A 212 -3.68 -12.39 -10.56
N ASN A 213 -2.99 -12.23 -11.68
CA ASN A 213 -2.57 -10.96 -12.24
C ASN A 213 -3.42 -10.73 -13.50
N ALA A 214 -4.27 -9.73 -13.50
CA ALA A 214 -4.92 -9.28 -14.72
C ALA A 214 -4.17 -8.04 -15.23
N PRO A 215 -3.88 -7.94 -16.54
CA PRO A 215 -3.45 -6.66 -17.11
C PRO A 215 -4.53 -5.63 -16.82
N GLY A 216 -4.14 -4.48 -16.25
CA GLY A 216 -5.05 -3.36 -15.99
C GLY A 216 -5.72 -2.90 -17.31
N ARG A 217 -6.96 -2.47 -17.23
CA ARG A 217 -7.73 -1.90 -18.35
C ARG A 217 -7.43 -0.42 -18.51
#